data_2ce1f28fa1e86a56be2e0707aa8d8a9d
#
_entry.id   2ce1f28fa1e86a56be2e0707aa8d8a9d
#
_cell.length_a   1.000
_cell.length_b   1.000
_cell.length_c   1.000
_cell.angle_alpha   90.00
_cell.angle_beta   90.00
_cell.angle_gamma   90.00
#
_symmetry.space_group_name_H-M   'P 1'
#
loop_
_entity.id
_entity.type
_entity.pdbx_description
1 polymer ?
#
loop_
_entity_poly.entity_id
_entity_poly.type
_entity_poly.pdbx_seq_one_letter_code
_entity_poly.pdbx_strand_id
1 'polypeptide(L)'
;MKQNARTLSGKLVVLLGGDGFVGRHVAQELLARGARLRVVSRHAERGYRLKPLANLGRIQFVSADVTRADPALLVAGADAVVNLVGAFAGDLDALHVRAPAGLAAAARAAGLSAFVQVSANGADPHSGVDYARTKAEGEAAVLAAFPGATVLRPSVIFGPDDAFVQMFADLIATLPVLPVFAPAARLQPVFVDDVADAIANAVASPGTLGGKTYEVVGPEVLTMQQLNERIAAAQCRQRLFVPLPEIASSVIAALPLTPISSDQLALLRAGNVSTGLPGLKALGVTARPLSLFLDRWMVRFRKHGRFGQRKAA
;
A
#
# COMPACT_ATOMS: atom_id res chain seq x y z
N MET A 1 21.31 0.87 -14.20
CA MET A 1 20.47 0.20 -15.22
C MET A 1 19.81 -1.01 -14.56
N LYS A 2 18.49 -0.98 -14.33
CA LYS A 2 17.75 -2.17 -13.85
C LYS A 2 17.83 -3.25 -14.93
N GLN A 3 18.45 -4.38 -14.64
CA GLN A 3 18.29 -5.60 -15.43
C GLN A 3 16.86 -6.10 -15.23
N ASN A 4 15.89 -5.42 -15.81
CA ASN A 4 14.54 -5.94 -15.95
C ASN A 4 14.53 -6.90 -17.15
N ALA A 5 15.14 -8.06 -16.97
CA ALA A 5 14.79 -9.17 -17.82
C ALA A 5 13.27 -9.29 -17.80
N ARG A 6 12.63 -9.47 -18.96
CA ARG A 6 11.17 -9.64 -19.10
C ARG A 6 10.72 -10.97 -18.48
N THR A 7 10.86 -11.06 -17.16
CA THR A 7 10.68 -12.30 -16.38
C THR A 7 9.23 -12.79 -16.32
N LEU A 8 8.27 -11.91 -16.70
CA LEU A 8 6.83 -12.21 -16.72
C LEU A 8 6.25 -12.21 -18.16
N SER A 9 7.10 -12.35 -19.18
CA SER A 9 6.64 -12.33 -20.58
C SER A 9 5.57 -13.41 -20.83
N GLY A 10 4.41 -12.97 -21.34
CA GLY A 10 3.28 -13.84 -21.66
C GLY A 10 2.42 -14.26 -20.46
N LYS A 11 2.87 -14.10 -19.23
CA LYS A 11 2.12 -14.44 -18.03
C LYS A 11 0.90 -13.53 -17.86
N LEU A 12 -0.25 -14.12 -17.55
CA LEU A 12 -1.46 -13.40 -17.18
C LEU A 12 -1.54 -13.27 -15.64
N VAL A 13 -1.46 -12.03 -15.14
CA VAL A 13 -1.58 -11.74 -13.71
C VAL A 13 -2.94 -11.10 -13.44
N VAL A 14 -3.71 -11.69 -12.53
CA VAL A 14 -4.95 -11.08 -12.00
C VAL A 14 -4.55 -10.10 -10.91
N LEU A 15 -4.90 -8.84 -11.10
CA LEU A 15 -4.59 -7.74 -10.17
C LEU A 15 -5.89 -7.19 -9.58
N LEU A 16 -6.20 -7.60 -8.34
CA LEU A 16 -7.37 -7.11 -7.62
C LEU A 16 -7.04 -5.80 -6.93
N GLY A 17 -7.88 -4.79 -7.13
CA GLY A 17 -7.63 -3.42 -6.65
C GLY A 17 -6.59 -2.66 -7.48
N GLY A 18 -6.38 -3.06 -8.73
CA GLY A 18 -5.39 -2.45 -9.62
C GLY A 18 -5.70 -1.01 -10.06
N ASP A 19 -6.92 -0.51 -9.83
CA ASP A 19 -7.33 0.88 -10.07
C ASP A 19 -6.92 1.85 -8.95
N GLY A 20 -6.54 1.32 -7.78
CA GLY A 20 -6.10 2.08 -6.62
C GLY A 20 -4.70 2.69 -6.75
N PHE A 21 -4.28 3.43 -5.72
CA PHE A 21 -2.95 4.07 -5.66
C PHE A 21 -1.81 3.05 -5.86
N VAL A 22 -1.69 2.05 -4.99
CA VAL A 22 -0.66 1.00 -5.11
C VAL A 22 -0.84 0.19 -6.39
N GLY A 23 -2.10 -0.12 -6.74
CA GLY A 23 -2.42 -0.95 -7.91
C GLY A 23 -1.90 -0.40 -9.22
N ARG A 24 -1.90 0.92 -9.40
CA ARG A 24 -1.36 1.56 -10.62
C ARG A 24 0.14 1.38 -10.76
N HIS A 25 0.90 1.51 -9.68
CA HIS A 25 2.35 1.29 -9.67
C HIS A 25 2.69 -0.19 -9.88
N VAL A 26 1.94 -1.10 -9.24
CA VAL A 26 2.08 -2.55 -9.46
C VAL A 26 1.76 -2.93 -10.91
N ALA A 27 0.67 -2.39 -11.47
CA ALA A 27 0.32 -2.63 -12.87
C ALA A 27 1.42 -2.17 -13.82
N GLN A 28 1.97 -0.96 -13.59
CA GLN A 28 3.08 -0.42 -14.38
C GLN A 28 4.30 -1.33 -14.33
N GLU A 29 4.70 -1.79 -13.15
CA GLU A 29 5.88 -2.65 -12.98
C GLU A 29 5.67 -4.03 -13.62
N LEU A 30 4.51 -4.67 -13.43
CA LEU A 30 4.18 -5.96 -14.05
C LEU A 30 4.17 -5.87 -15.58
N LEU A 31 3.59 -4.81 -16.16
CA LEU A 31 3.60 -4.55 -17.59
C LEU A 31 5.01 -4.32 -18.14
N ALA A 32 5.85 -3.58 -17.42
CA ALA A 32 7.25 -3.35 -17.79
C ALA A 32 8.05 -4.66 -17.85
N ARG A 33 7.72 -5.65 -17.00
CA ARG A 33 8.30 -7.00 -17.01
C ARG A 33 7.67 -7.93 -18.06
N GLY A 34 6.71 -7.45 -18.83
CA GLY A 34 6.13 -8.20 -19.93
C GLY A 34 4.86 -8.97 -19.62
N ALA A 35 4.28 -8.84 -18.42
CA ALA A 35 3.02 -9.47 -18.07
C ALA A 35 1.83 -8.94 -18.88
N ARG A 36 0.79 -9.76 -18.99
CA ARG A 36 -0.58 -9.34 -19.31
C ARG A 36 -1.34 -9.20 -18.00
N LEU A 37 -2.28 -8.26 -17.92
CA LEU A 37 -3.04 -7.99 -16.71
C LEU A 37 -4.53 -8.21 -16.92
N ARG A 38 -5.18 -8.83 -15.93
CA ARG A 38 -6.61 -8.75 -15.70
C ARG A 38 -6.81 -7.91 -14.44
N VAL A 39 -7.17 -6.65 -14.62
CA VAL A 39 -7.43 -5.72 -13.52
C VAL A 39 -8.88 -5.88 -13.06
N VAL A 40 -9.06 -6.27 -11.81
CA VAL A 40 -10.38 -6.51 -11.20
C VAL A 40 -10.65 -5.41 -10.18
N SER A 41 -11.75 -4.71 -10.33
CA SER A 41 -12.19 -3.63 -9.43
C SER A 41 -13.70 -3.45 -9.53
N ARG A 42 -14.33 -2.93 -8.49
CA ARG A 42 -15.76 -2.55 -8.51
C ARG A 42 -16.06 -1.45 -9.54
N HIS A 43 -15.07 -0.62 -9.84
CA HIS A 43 -15.13 0.50 -10.77
C HIS A 43 -14.02 0.36 -11.83
N ALA A 44 -14.19 -0.61 -12.72
CA ALA A 44 -13.19 -0.94 -13.74
C ALA A 44 -12.79 0.25 -14.63
N GLU A 45 -13.71 1.21 -14.83
CA GLU A 45 -13.49 2.44 -15.59
C GLU A 45 -12.38 3.33 -15.01
N ARG A 46 -12.18 3.33 -13.68
CA ARG A 46 -11.07 4.02 -13.02
C ARG A 46 -9.71 3.46 -13.42
N GLY A 47 -9.67 2.18 -13.77
CA GLY A 47 -8.49 1.49 -14.28
C GLY A 47 -8.09 1.91 -15.70
N TYR A 48 -8.94 2.60 -16.47
CA TYR A 48 -8.63 3.01 -17.85
C TYR A 48 -7.42 3.92 -17.95
N ARG A 49 -7.02 4.57 -16.87
CA ARG A 49 -5.75 5.32 -16.77
C ARG A 49 -4.51 4.47 -17.02
N LEU A 50 -4.64 3.13 -16.90
CA LEU A 50 -3.55 2.19 -17.18
C LEU A 50 -3.41 1.87 -18.68
N LYS A 51 -4.43 2.15 -19.52
CA LYS A 51 -4.40 1.85 -20.95
C LYS A 51 -3.16 2.41 -21.68
N PRO A 52 -2.70 3.65 -21.41
CA PRO A 52 -1.51 4.19 -22.07
C PRO A 52 -0.21 3.47 -21.69
N LEU A 53 -0.19 2.71 -20.60
CA LEU A 53 0.99 1.98 -20.13
C LEU A 53 1.19 0.64 -20.83
N ALA A 54 0.21 0.18 -21.61
CA ALA A 54 0.23 -1.14 -22.20
C ALA A 54 -0.04 -1.10 -23.71
N ASN A 55 0.60 -2.02 -24.43
CA ASN A 55 0.25 -2.32 -25.81
C ASN A 55 -1.16 -2.92 -25.88
N LEU A 56 -1.77 -2.86 -27.07
CA LEU A 56 -3.09 -3.41 -27.33
C LEU A 56 -3.19 -4.88 -26.89
N GLY A 57 -4.28 -5.22 -26.19
CA GLY A 57 -4.55 -6.59 -25.72
C GLY A 57 -3.78 -7.01 -24.46
N ARG A 58 -2.95 -6.16 -23.85
CA ARG A 58 -2.20 -6.50 -22.65
C ARG A 58 -2.90 -6.25 -21.33
N ILE A 59 -3.97 -5.46 -21.33
CA ILE A 59 -4.79 -5.21 -20.13
C ILE A 59 -6.24 -5.53 -20.45
N GLN A 60 -6.86 -6.34 -19.59
CA GLN A 60 -8.29 -6.56 -19.49
C GLN A 60 -8.80 -5.91 -18.22
N PHE A 61 -9.93 -5.22 -18.29
CA PHE A 61 -10.60 -4.65 -17.12
C PHE A 61 -11.88 -5.43 -16.84
N VAL A 62 -12.05 -5.86 -15.58
CA VAL A 62 -13.21 -6.63 -15.13
C VAL A 62 -13.85 -5.87 -13.97
N SER A 63 -15.13 -5.50 -14.13
CA SER A 63 -15.92 -4.92 -13.05
C SER A 63 -16.50 -6.04 -12.20
N ALA A 64 -16.01 -6.19 -10.97
CA ALA A 64 -16.48 -7.20 -10.03
C ALA A 64 -16.23 -6.77 -8.58
N ASP A 65 -17.18 -7.15 -7.72
CA ASP A 65 -17.01 -7.12 -6.26
C ASP A 65 -16.42 -8.47 -5.83
N VAL A 66 -15.20 -8.45 -5.30
CA VAL A 66 -14.47 -9.66 -4.90
C VAL A 66 -15.15 -10.44 -3.78
N THR A 67 -16.06 -9.79 -3.01
CA THR A 67 -16.83 -10.45 -1.93
C THR A 67 -18.05 -11.21 -2.44
N ARG A 68 -18.43 -11.01 -3.71
CA ARG A 68 -19.65 -11.57 -4.33
C ARG A 68 -19.38 -12.35 -5.60
N ALA A 69 -18.30 -12.01 -6.30
CA ALA A 69 -17.95 -12.65 -7.57
C ALA A 69 -17.47 -14.09 -7.33
N ASP A 70 -17.71 -14.95 -8.31
CA ASP A 70 -17.13 -16.31 -8.29
C ASP A 70 -15.60 -16.23 -8.45
N PRO A 71 -14.83 -16.67 -7.45
CA PRO A 71 -13.37 -16.62 -7.50
C PRO A 71 -12.78 -17.42 -8.68
N ALA A 72 -13.42 -18.53 -9.08
CA ALA A 72 -12.94 -19.36 -10.16
C ALA A 72 -12.96 -18.62 -11.51
N LEU A 73 -13.99 -17.81 -11.76
CA LEU A 73 -14.10 -16.98 -12.96
C LEU A 73 -13.05 -15.86 -12.97
N LEU A 74 -12.74 -15.29 -11.79
CA LEU A 74 -11.74 -14.23 -11.70
C LEU A 74 -10.32 -14.72 -12.04
N VAL A 75 -9.98 -15.96 -11.63
CA VAL A 75 -8.64 -16.53 -11.83
C VAL A 75 -8.50 -17.39 -13.10
N ALA A 76 -9.59 -17.61 -13.84
CA ALA A 76 -9.60 -18.48 -15.01
C ALA A 76 -8.51 -18.10 -16.03
N GLY A 77 -7.66 -19.08 -16.41
CA GLY A 77 -6.58 -18.90 -17.38
C GLY A 77 -5.44 -17.98 -16.93
N ALA A 78 -5.38 -17.61 -15.65
CA ALA A 78 -4.28 -16.82 -15.11
C ALA A 78 -3.08 -17.68 -14.72
N ASP A 79 -1.92 -17.05 -14.60
CA ASP A 79 -0.68 -17.65 -14.09
C ASP A 79 -0.43 -17.25 -12.63
N ALA A 80 -0.92 -16.07 -12.21
CA ALA A 80 -0.70 -15.53 -10.89
C ALA A 80 -1.83 -14.60 -10.45
N VAL A 81 -1.96 -14.42 -9.13
CA VAL A 81 -2.88 -13.45 -8.50
C VAL A 81 -2.08 -12.50 -7.61
N VAL A 82 -2.42 -11.21 -7.68
CA VAL A 82 -2.00 -10.18 -6.73
C VAL A 82 -3.25 -9.55 -6.12
N ASN A 83 -3.42 -9.72 -4.82
CA ASN A 83 -4.53 -9.13 -4.08
C ASN A 83 -4.07 -7.89 -3.29
N LEU A 84 -4.54 -6.72 -3.73
CA LEU A 84 -4.28 -5.42 -3.08
C LEU A 84 -5.53 -4.89 -2.37
N VAL A 85 -6.63 -5.66 -2.36
CA VAL A 85 -7.91 -5.17 -1.84
C VAL A 85 -7.84 -5.03 -0.33
N GLY A 86 -8.34 -3.90 0.16
CA GLY A 86 -8.45 -3.61 1.57
C GLY A 86 -9.25 -2.33 1.80
N ALA A 87 -9.85 -2.22 2.98
CA ALA A 87 -10.57 -1.04 3.44
C ALA A 87 -10.48 -0.94 4.96
N PHE A 88 -10.77 0.26 5.50
CA PHE A 88 -10.84 0.51 6.94
C PHE A 88 -12.26 0.44 7.49
N ALA A 89 -13.26 0.21 6.64
CA ALA A 89 -14.68 0.18 7.04
C ALA A 89 -15.48 -0.77 6.14
N GLY A 90 -16.64 -1.16 6.58
CA GLY A 90 -17.53 -2.12 5.91
C GLY A 90 -17.42 -3.52 6.49
N ASP A 91 -17.83 -4.54 5.73
CA ASP A 91 -17.65 -5.96 6.12
C ASP A 91 -16.18 -6.38 5.91
N LEU A 92 -15.36 -6.10 6.94
CA LEU A 92 -13.93 -6.38 6.91
C LEU A 92 -13.64 -7.88 6.87
N ASP A 93 -14.46 -8.72 7.50
CA ASP A 93 -14.30 -10.18 7.45
C ASP A 93 -14.55 -10.73 6.04
N ALA A 94 -15.58 -10.22 5.34
CA ALA A 94 -15.79 -10.59 3.94
C ALA A 94 -14.62 -10.16 3.06
N LEU A 95 -14.12 -8.92 3.27
CA LEU A 95 -13.15 -8.30 2.39
C LEU A 95 -11.72 -8.78 2.65
N HIS A 96 -11.33 -8.96 3.92
CA HIS A 96 -9.95 -9.28 4.29
C HIS A 96 -9.73 -10.78 4.53
N VAL A 97 -10.79 -11.55 4.85
CA VAL A 97 -10.65 -12.98 5.20
C VAL A 97 -11.31 -13.86 4.15
N ARG A 98 -12.66 -13.81 4.02
CA ARG A 98 -13.40 -14.77 3.17
C ARG A 98 -13.08 -14.65 1.69
N ALA A 99 -13.07 -13.44 1.13
CA ALA A 99 -12.80 -13.24 -0.29
C ALA A 99 -11.34 -13.62 -0.66
N PRO A 100 -10.29 -13.19 0.07
CA PRO A 100 -8.93 -13.64 -0.19
C PRO A 100 -8.74 -15.16 -0.06
N ALA A 101 -9.36 -15.80 0.94
CA ALA A 101 -9.30 -17.24 1.12
C ALA A 101 -9.93 -17.98 -0.07
N GLY A 102 -11.11 -17.55 -0.52
CA GLY A 102 -11.78 -18.10 -1.70
C GLY A 102 -10.96 -17.95 -2.98
N LEU A 103 -10.37 -16.78 -3.19
CA LEU A 103 -9.47 -16.52 -4.31
C LEU A 103 -8.21 -17.40 -4.26
N ALA A 104 -7.62 -17.57 -3.08
CA ALA A 104 -6.45 -18.42 -2.88
C ALA A 104 -6.77 -19.91 -3.16
N ALA A 105 -7.93 -20.39 -2.69
CA ALA A 105 -8.41 -21.74 -2.96
C ALA A 105 -8.65 -21.96 -4.49
N ALA A 106 -9.32 -21.00 -5.15
CA ALA A 106 -9.54 -21.06 -6.59
C ALA A 106 -8.23 -21.02 -7.39
N ALA A 107 -7.28 -20.16 -6.98
CA ALA A 107 -5.96 -20.08 -7.59
C ALA A 107 -5.19 -21.41 -7.46
N ARG A 108 -5.25 -22.05 -6.29
CA ARG A 108 -4.63 -23.36 -6.07
C ARG A 108 -5.28 -24.45 -6.93
N ALA A 109 -6.61 -24.48 -6.96
CA ALA A 109 -7.36 -25.46 -7.78
C ALA A 109 -7.09 -25.30 -9.26
N ALA A 110 -6.89 -24.08 -9.74
CA ALA A 110 -6.53 -23.78 -11.13
C ALA A 110 -5.01 -23.95 -11.42
N GLY A 111 -4.21 -24.36 -10.44
CA GLY A 111 -2.77 -24.61 -10.61
C GLY A 111 -1.91 -23.36 -10.85
N LEU A 112 -2.35 -22.20 -10.36
CA LEU A 112 -1.57 -20.97 -10.51
C LEU A 112 -0.21 -21.08 -9.80
N SER A 113 0.81 -20.47 -10.40
CA SER A 113 2.18 -20.54 -9.89
C SER A 113 2.44 -19.60 -8.72
N ALA A 114 1.71 -18.49 -8.60
CA ALA A 114 1.93 -17.49 -7.56
C ALA A 114 0.62 -16.89 -7.05
N PHE A 115 0.58 -16.65 -5.74
CA PHE A 115 -0.43 -15.82 -5.07
C PHE A 115 0.28 -14.83 -4.15
N VAL A 116 0.08 -13.53 -4.39
CA VAL A 116 0.65 -12.47 -3.56
C VAL A 116 -0.48 -11.76 -2.82
N GLN A 117 -0.46 -11.86 -1.48
CA GLN A 117 -1.41 -11.18 -0.59
C GLN A 117 -0.75 -9.93 -0.01
N VAL A 118 -1.32 -8.77 -0.27
CA VAL A 118 -0.92 -7.55 0.41
C VAL A 118 -1.77 -7.35 1.66
N SER A 119 -1.11 -7.43 2.78
CA SER A 119 -1.64 -7.21 4.13
C SER A 119 -1.25 -5.82 4.65
N ALA A 120 -0.92 -5.69 5.91
CA ALA A 120 -0.43 -4.46 6.51
C ALA A 120 0.58 -4.75 7.62
N ASN A 121 1.57 -3.88 7.79
CA ASN A 121 2.41 -3.90 8.98
C ASN A 121 1.53 -3.60 10.21
N GLY A 122 1.71 -4.37 11.28
CA GLY A 122 0.83 -4.32 12.46
C GLY A 122 -0.40 -5.23 12.36
N ALA A 123 -0.50 -6.12 11.34
CA ALA A 123 -1.51 -7.19 11.32
C ALA A 123 -1.26 -8.13 12.52
N ASP A 124 -2.28 -8.20 13.41
CA ASP A 124 -2.22 -8.95 14.67
C ASP A 124 -3.59 -9.59 14.96
N PRO A 125 -3.68 -10.93 15.08
CA PRO A 125 -4.95 -11.62 15.32
C PRO A 125 -5.56 -11.32 16.70
N HIS A 126 -4.79 -10.77 17.63
CA HIS A 126 -5.22 -10.39 18.97
C HIS A 126 -5.51 -8.89 19.11
N SER A 127 -5.40 -8.13 18.03
CA SER A 127 -5.67 -6.70 18.05
C SER A 127 -7.14 -6.39 18.37
N GLY A 128 -7.36 -5.41 19.22
CA GLY A 128 -8.70 -4.82 19.44
C GLY A 128 -9.19 -3.95 18.26
N VAL A 129 -8.34 -3.71 17.24
CA VAL A 129 -8.71 -2.97 16.04
C VAL A 129 -9.06 -3.96 14.93
N ASP A 130 -10.30 -3.94 14.48
CA ASP A 130 -10.82 -4.88 13.47
C ASP A 130 -9.98 -4.95 12.20
N TYR A 131 -9.45 -3.82 11.73
CA TYR A 131 -8.57 -3.79 10.58
C TYR A 131 -7.32 -4.66 10.76
N ALA A 132 -6.62 -4.53 11.90
CA ALA A 132 -5.40 -5.29 12.16
C ALA A 132 -5.71 -6.78 12.37
N ARG A 133 -6.78 -7.09 13.11
CA ARG A 133 -7.26 -8.45 13.35
C ARG A 133 -7.63 -9.15 12.05
N THR A 134 -8.51 -8.56 11.25
CA THR A 134 -8.99 -9.19 10.01
C THR A 134 -7.90 -9.32 8.95
N LYS A 135 -6.91 -8.40 8.93
CA LYS A 135 -5.73 -8.56 8.06
C LYS A 135 -4.92 -9.79 8.45
N ALA A 136 -4.66 -10.01 9.75
CA ALA A 136 -3.92 -11.18 10.22
C ALA A 136 -4.69 -12.50 9.98
N GLU A 137 -6.00 -12.51 10.24
CA GLU A 137 -6.87 -13.66 9.95
C GLU A 137 -6.88 -13.99 8.45
N GLY A 138 -6.93 -12.96 7.59
CA GLY A 138 -6.86 -13.10 6.15
C GLY A 138 -5.54 -13.69 5.66
N GLU A 139 -4.41 -13.30 6.26
CA GLU A 139 -3.11 -13.90 5.97
C GLU A 139 -3.12 -15.40 6.27
N ALA A 140 -3.60 -15.77 7.46
CA ALA A 140 -3.69 -17.17 7.88
C ALA A 140 -4.59 -17.99 6.94
N ALA A 141 -5.76 -17.44 6.59
CA ALA A 141 -6.71 -18.07 5.68
C ALA A 141 -6.15 -18.26 4.26
N VAL A 142 -5.43 -17.27 3.74
CA VAL A 142 -4.75 -17.36 2.43
C VAL A 142 -3.66 -18.41 2.45
N LEU A 143 -2.79 -18.44 3.48
CA LEU A 143 -1.71 -19.42 3.60
C LEU A 143 -2.24 -20.85 3.77
N ALA A 144 -3.36 -21.02 4.46
CA ALA A 144 -4.03 -22.33 4.59
C ALA A 144 -4.56 -22.80 3.21
N ALA A 145 -5.19 -21.91 2.44
CA ALA A 145 -5.77 -22.22 1.13
C ALA A 145 -4.70 -22.39 0.04
N PHE A 146 -3.64 -21.57 0.07
CA PHE A 146 -2.52 -21.57 -0.89
C PHE A 146 -1.19 -21.51 -0.13
N PRO A 147 -0.61 -22.63 0.33
CA PRO A 147 0.61 -22.64 1.18
C PRO A 147 1.84 -21.97 0.55
N GLY A 148 1.89 -21.88 -0.78
CA GLY A 148 2.93 -21.16 -1.52
C GLY A 148 2.68 -19.65 -1.66
N ALA A 149 1.67 -19.07 -1.01
CA ALA A 149 1.39 -17.65 -1.10
C ALA A 149 2.52 -16.80 -0.47
N THR A 150 2.81 -15.66 -1.08
CA THR A 150 3.68 -14.65 -0.50
C THR A 150 2.82 -13.59 0.19
N VAL A 151 3.02 -13.37 1.47
CA VAL A 151 2.35 -12.32 2.24
C VAL A 151 3.28 -11.13 2.37
N LEU A 152 2.81 -9.95 2.01
CA LEU A 152 3.53 -8.70 2.13
C LEU A 152 2.82 -7.79 3.14
N ARG A 153 3.54 -7.34 4.16
CA ARG A 153 3.07 -6.39 5.19
C ARG A 153 3.71 -5.02 4.96
N PRO A 154 3.16 -4.17 4.10
CA PRO A 154 3.69 -2.83 3.93
C PRO A 154 3.40 -1.96 5.15
N SER A 155 4.34 -1.07 5.47
CA SER A 155 4.12 0.07 6.35
C SER A 155 3.31 1.16 5.62
N VAL A 156 3.25 2.38 6.18
CA VAL A 156 2.65 3.52 5.47
C VAL A 156 3.33 3.71 4.12
N ILE A 157 2.54 3.52 3.04
CA ILE A 157 3.04 3.64 1.67
C ILE A 157 2.93 5.09 1.23
N PHE A 158 4.05 5.67 0.79
CA PHE A 158 4.09 7.02 0.28
C PHE A 158 4.41 7.07 -1.22
N GLY A 159 3.94 8.11 -1.89
CA GLY A 159 4.14 8.31 -3.33
C GLY A 159 3.55 9.62 -3.83
N PRO A 160 3.64 9.90 -5.15
CA PRO A 160 3.16 11.17 -5.70
C PRO A 160 1.65 11.41 -5.53
N ASP A 161 0.87 10.33 -5.41
CA ASP A 161 -0.60 10.36 -5.34
C ASP A 161 -1.13 9.62 -4.09
N ASP A 162 -0.31 9.46 -3.03
CA ASP A 162 -0.77 8.86 -1.78
C ASP A 162 -1.74 9.78 -1.04
N ALA A 163 -2.64 9.20 -0.26
CA ALA A 163 -3.61 9.99 0.52
C ALA A 163 -3.03 10.50 1.84
N PHE A 164 -2.05 9.79 2.42
CA PHE A 164 -1.59 10.06 3.79
C PHE A 164 -0.65 11.27 3.86
N VAL A 165 0.47 11.24 3.13
CA VAL A 165 1.43 12.37 3.13
C VAL A 165 0.79 13.61 2.51
N GLN A 166 -0.06 13.44 1.50
CA GLN A 166 -0.73 14.56 0.84
C GLN A 166 -1.76 15.24 1.75
N MET A 167 -2.52 14.50 2.54
CA MET A 167 -3.43 15.07 3.53
C MET A 167 -2.69 16.02 4.48
N PHE A 168 -1.55 15.59 5.03
CA PHE A 168 -0.73 16.47 5.87
C PHE A 168 -0.12 17.62 5.09
N ALA A 169 0.27 17.40 3.84
CA ALA A 169 0.78 18.46 2.99
C ALA A 169 -0.26 19.57 2.73
N ASP A 170 -1.52 19.20 2.50
CA ASP A 170 -2.63 20.14 2.34
C ASP A 170 -2.92 20.91 3.63
N LEU A 171 -2.97 20.21 4.77
CA LEU A 171 -3.17 20.84 6.08
C LEU A 171 -2.04 21.84 6.39
N ILE A 172 -0.78 21.46 6.16
CA ILE A 172 0.39 22.32 6.35
C ILE A 172 0.38 23.52 5.39
N ALA A 173 -0.13 23.34 4.18
CA ALA A 173 -0.24 24.43 3.22
C ALA A 173 -1.26 25.49 3.65
N THR A 174 -2.36 25.06 4.30
CA THR A 174 -3.51 25.92 4.62
C THR A 174 -3.48 26.48 6.05
N LEU A 175 -3.10 25.69 7.03
CA LEU A 175 -3.20 26.05 8.45
C LEU A 175 -1.87 26.58 9.00
N PRO A 176 -1.87 27.71 9.74
CA PRO A 176 -0.67 28.23 10.40
C PRO A 176 -0.28 27.43 11.66
N VAL A 177 -1.27 26.81 12.32
CA VAL A 177 -1.12 25.97 13.51
C VAL A 177 -1.72 24.62 13.22
N LEU A 178 -0.97 23.53 13.46
CA LEU A 178 -1.44 22.17 13.23
C LEU A 178 -1.43 21.34 14.50
N PRO A 179 -2.56 20.73 14.84
CA PRO A 179 -2.59 19.67 15.84
C PRO A 179 -1.88 18.42 15.33
N VAL A 180 -0.99 17.85 16.15
CA VAL A 180 -0.29 16.62 15.83
C VAL A 180 -0.86 15.49 16.68
N PHE A 181 -1.54 14.54 16.01
CA PHE A 181 -2.05 13.31 16.61
C PHE A 181 -0.90 12.33 16.86
N ALA A 182 -0.86 11.73 18.05
CA ALA A 182 0.15 10.74 18.42
C ALA A 182 1.58 11.16 17.98
N PRO A 183 2.11 12.31 18.44
CA PRO A 183 3.35 12.93 17.93
C PRO A 183 4.57 12.00 18.04
N ALA A 184 4.60 11.11 19.03
CA ALA A 184 5.66 10.14 19.27
C ALA A 184 5.48 8.83 18.48
N ALA A 185 4.35 8.62 17.79
CA ALA A 185 4.10 7.40 17.01
C ALA A 185 5.18 7.22 15.95
N ARG A 186 5.78 6.03 15.94
CA ARG A 186 6.89 5.70 15.05
C ARG A 186 6.37 5.10 13.74
N LEU A 187 6.77 5.68 12.63
CA LEU A 187 6.45 5.27 11.28
C LEU A 187 7.73 4.91 10.52
N GLN A 188 7.64 3.96 9.62
CA GLN A 188 8.74 3.58 8.73
C GLN A 188 8.27 3.59 7.28
N PRO A 189 7.98 4.79 6.71
CA PRO A 189 7.31 4.94 5.42
C PRO A 189 8.06 4.25 4.29
N VAL A 190 7.33 3.55 3.42
CA VAL A 190 7.88 2.84 2.27
C VAL A 190 7.43 3.48 0.95
N PHE A 191 8.35 3.58 -0.01
CA PHE A 191 8.04 4.13 -1.32
C PHE A 191 7.21 3.16 -2.16
N VAL A 192 6.18 3.67 -2.83
CA VAL A 192 5.20 2.86 -3.56
C VAL A 192 5.81 2.00 -4.67
N ASP A 193 6.83 2.50 -5.39
CA ASP A 193 7.49 1.70 -6.42
C ASP A 193 8.38 0.60 -5.81
N ASP A 194 8.88 0.75 -4.57
CA ASP A 194 9.59 -0.33 -3.86
C ASP A 194 8.61 -1.45 -3.50
N VAL A 195 7.37 -1.09 -3.14
CA VAL A 195 6.28 -2.06 -2.93
C VAL A 195 5.93 -2.76 -4.24
N ALA A 196 5.83 -2.03 -5.34
CA ALA A 196 5.54 -2.59 -6.66
C ALA A 196 6.65 -3.54 -7.15
N ASP A 197 7.91 -3.15 -6.98
CA ASP A 197 9.08 -3.98 -7.28
C ASP A 197 9.04 -5.29 -6.45
N ALA A 198 8.73 -5.20 -5.14
CA ALA A 198 8.63 -6.35 -4.24
C ALA A 198 7.53 -7.32 -4.66
N ILE A 199 6.34 -6.80 -4.99
CA ILE A 199 5.22 -7.60 -5.50
C ILE A 199 5.61 -8.30 -6.82
N ALA A 200 6.19 -7.57 -7.75
CA ALA A 200 6.58 -8.13 -9.04
C ALA A 200 7.68 -9.20 -8.91
N ASN A 201 8.62 -9.04 -7.96
CA ASN A 201 9.62 -10.06 -7.63
C ASN A 201 8.97 -11.31 -7.02
N ALA A 202 7.98 -11.14 -6.13
CA ALA A 202 7.23 -12.26 -5.55
C ALA A 202 6.46 -13.05 -6.62
N VAL A 203 5.82 -12.36 -7.57
CA VAL A 203 5.15 -12.99 -8.72
C VAL A 203 6.14 -13.72 -9.62
N ALA A 204 7.34 -13.16 -9.84
CA ALA A 204 8.34 -13.73 -10.74
C ALA A 204 9.09 -14.93 -10.15
N SER A 205 9.16 -15.02 -8.82
CA SER A 205 10.00 -16.04 -8.13
C SER A 205 9.23 -16.76 -7.01
N PRO A 206 8.06 -17.37 -7.32
CA PRO A 206 7.21 -17.99 -6.30
C PRO A 206 7.89 -19.16 -5.57
N GLY A 207 8.74 -19.90 -6.24
CA GLY A 207 9.47 -21.04 -5.64
C GLY A 207 10.48 -20.63 -4.57
N THR A 208 10.96 -19.39 -4.60
CA THR A 208 11.95 -18.87 -3.63
C THR A 208 11.30 -18.00 -2.56
N LEU A 209 10.34 -17.18 -2.97
CA LEU A 209 9.71 -16.15 -2.13
C LEU A 209 8.36 -16.57 -1.56
N GLY A 210 7.75 -17.61 -2.11
CA GLY A 210 6.45 -18.13 -1.65
C GLY A 210 6.50 -18.82 -0.29
N GLY A 211 5.32 -18.95 0.34
CA GLY A 211 5.15 -19.58 1.65
C GLY A 211 5.70 -18.76 2.82
N LYS A 212 5.93 -17.46 2.63
CA LYS A 212 6.59 -16.57 3.61
C LYS A 212 5.88 -15.25 3.73
N THR A 213 6.03 -14.63 4.91
CA THR A 213 5.58 -13.27 5.20
C THR A 213 6.79 -12.33 5.24
N TYR A 214 6.66 -11.17 4.60
CA TYR A 214 7.70 -10.14 4.51
C TYR A 214 7.18 -8.79 4.99
N GLU A 215 8.00 -8.07 5.74
CA GLU A 215 7.73 -6.67 6.07
C GLU A 215 8.29 -5.75 4.98
N VAL A 216 7.40 -4.99 4.37
CA VAL A 216 7.74 -4.07 3.29
C VAL A 216 7.79 -2.66 3.87
N VAL A 217 8.92 -2.32 4.47
CA VAL A 217 9.13 -1.06 5.20
C VAL A 217 10.29 -0.26 4.59
N GLY A 218 10.23 1.07 4.75
CA GLY A 218 11.27 1.96 4.25
C GLY A 218 12.56 1.93 5.09
N PRO A 219 13.59 2.68 4.69
CA PRO A 219 14.89 2.66 5.38
C PRO A 219 14.95 3.57 6.60
N GLU A 220 13.99 4.50 6.75
CA GLU A 220 13.99 5.53 7.80
C GLU A 220 12.82 5.33 8.76
N VAL A 221 13.10 5.42 10.06
CA VAL A 221 12.07 5.50 11.10
C VAL A 221 11.91 6.96 11.50
N LEU A 222 10.68 7.47 11.44
CA LEU A 222 10.29 8.83 11.77
C LEU A 222 9.18 8.83 12.80
N THR A 223 9.18 9.82 13.70
CA THR A 223 7.97 10.08 14.47
C THR A 223 6.94 10.85 13.63
N MET A 224 5.68 10.81 14.06
CA MET A 224 4.63 11.59 13.40
C MET A 224 4.94 13.09 13.41
N GLN A 225 5.52 13.58 14.50
CA GLN A 225 6.01 14.96 14.62
C GLN A 225 7.07 15.25 13.55
N GLN A 226 8.11 14.42 13.47
CA GLN A 226 9.20 14.57 12.49
C GLN A 226 8.72 14.51 11.04
N LEU A 227 7.73 13.67 10.74
CA LEU A 227 7.14 13.59 9.41
C LEU A 227 6.48 14.92 9.03
N ASN A 228 5.66 15.52 9.91
CA ASN A 228 5.02 16.81 9.67
C ASN A 228 6.04 17.93 9.51
N GLU A 229 7.08 17.98 10.35
CA GLU A 229 8.17 18.95 10.26
C GLU A 229 8.91 18.85 8.93
N ARG A 230 9.23 17.62 8.47
CA ARG A 230 9.88 17.40 7.15
C ARG A 230 8.98 17.85 5.99
N ILE A 231 7.67 17.59 6.05
CA ILE A 231 6.72 18.07 5.04
C ILE A 231 6.69 19.60 5.01
N ALA A 232 6.62 20.27 6.16
CA ALA A 232 6.62 21.72 6.24
C ALA A 232 7.92 22.33 5.69
N ALA A 233 9.06 21.77 6.05
CA ALA A 233 10.37 22.18 5.55
C ALA A 233 10.45 22.05 4.01
N ALA A 234 9.97 20.93 3.45
CA ALA A 234 9.95 20.72 2.01
C ALA A 234 9.00 21.68 1.26
N GLN A 235 7.94 22.15 1.94
CA GLN A 235 7.06 23.21 1.45
C GLN A 235 7.62 24.63 1.62
N CYS A 236 8.78 24.78 2.25
CA CYS A 236 9.36 26.07 2.65
C CYS A 236 8.42 26.88 3.54
N ARG A 237 7.73 26.24 4.48
CA ARG A 237 6.77 26.83 5.42
C ARG A 237 7.22 26.64 6.85
N GLN A 238 7.10 27.71 7.65
CA GLN A 238 7.19 27.64 9.10
C GLN A 238 5.79 27.48 9.67
N ARG A 239 5.59 26.43 10.49
CA ARG A 239 4.30 26.12 11.12
C ARG A 239 4.49 25.82 12.58
N LEU A 240 3.50 26.18 13.37
CA LEU A 240 3.43 25.77 14.77
C LEU A 240 2.75 24.41 14.85
N PHE A 241 3.49 23.41 15.29
CA PHE A 241 2.96 22.08 15.57
C PHE A 241 2.64 21.96 17.04
N VAL A 242 1.37 21.67 17.35
CA VAL A 242 0.88 21.52 18.72
C VAL A 242 0.61 20.04 18.99
N PRO A 243 1.47 19.36 19.77
CA PRO A 243 1.21 17.99 20.18
C PRO A 243 -0.13 17.89 20.92
N LEU A 244 -1.02 17.06 20.44
CA LEU A 244 -2.29 16.82 21.12
C LEU A 244 -2.10 15.83 22.27
N PRO A 245 -2.59 16.14 23.48
CA PRO A 245 -2.72 15.15 24.55
C PRO A 245 -3.53 13.94 24.10
N GLU A 246 -3.27 12.79 24.71
CA GLU A 246 -3.88 11.52 24.31
C GLU A 246 -5.42 11.54 24.37
N ILE A 247 -5.96 12.14 25.44
CA ILE A 247 -7.41 12.30 25.63
C ILE A 247 -8.00 13.18 24.52
N ALA A 248 -7.39 14.33 24.22
CA ALA A 248 -7.86 15.23 23.17
C ALA A 248 -7.81 14.58 21.79
N SER A 249 -6.75 13.82 21.48
CA SER A 249 -6.63 13.05 20.24
C SER A 249 -7.76 12.04 20.09
N SER A 250 -8.12 11.32 21.16
CA SER A 250 -9.18 10.32 21.16
C SER A 250 -10.57 10.94 20.96
N VAL A 251 -10.85 12.04 21.64
CA VAL A 251 -12.12 12.77 21.50
C VAL A 251 -12.29 13.31 20.07
N ILE A 252 -11.24 13.94 19.53
CA ILE A 252 -11.29 14.47 18.17
C ILE A 252 -11.45 13.35 17.16
N ALA A 253 -10.71 12.24 17.26
CA ALA A 253 -10.81 11.11 16.32
C ALA A 253 -12.17 10.41 16.36
N ALA A 254 -12.95 10.56 17.42
CA ALA A 254 -14.32 10.03 17.54
C ALA A 254 -15.37 10.92 16.86
N LEU A 255 -15.04 12.16 16.49
CA LEU A 255 -15.97 13.06 15.82
C LEU A 255 -16.10 12.72 14.32
N PRO A 256 -17.27 12.89 13.71
CA PRO A 256 -17.42 12.74 12.26
C PRO A 256 -16.64 13.86 11.53
N LEU A 257 -16.18 13.56 10.32
CA LEU A 257 -15.43 14.48 9.44
C LEU A 257 -14.01 14.83 9.90
N THR A 258 -13.46 14.09 10.85
CA THR A 258 -12.04 14.25 11.22
C THR A 258 -11.11 13.57 10.21
N PRO A 259 -9.89 14.07 10.03
CA PRO A 259 -8.94 13.50 9.08
C PRO A 259 -8.45 12.10 9.46
N ILE A 260 -8.59 11.69 10.73
CA ILE A 260 -8.14 10.40 11.27
C ILE A 260 -9.27 9.80 12.12
N SER A 261 -9.70 8.57 11.80
CA SER A 261 -10.68 7.84 12.61
C SER A 261 -10.07 7.26 13.88
N SER A 262 -10.94 6.82 14.83
CA SER A 262 -10.50 6.16 16.08
C SER A 262 -9.62 4.93 15.79
N ASP A 263 -9.98 4.10 14.82
CA ASP A 263 -9.21 2.92 14.44
C ASP A 263 -7.85 3.29 13.82
N GLN A 264 -7.85 4.30 12.95
CA GLN A 264 -6.60 4.81 12.38
C GLN A 264 -5.69 5.42 13.44
N LEU A 265 -6.25 6.13 14.44
CA LEU A 265 -5.48 6.64 15.57
C LEU A 265 -4.91 5.51 16.43
N ALA A 266 -5.68 4.45 16.68
CA ALA A 266 -5.21 3.27 17.42
C ALA A 266 -4.07 2.57 16.68
N LEU A 267 -4.20 2.37 15.37
CA LEU A 267 -3.12 1.83 14.52
C LEU A 267 -1.88 2.73 14.51
N LEU A 268 -2.08 4.05 14.46
CA LEU A 268 -0.98 5.01 14.51
C LEU A 268 -0.21 4.90 15.83
N ARG A 269 -0.93 4.78 16.97
CA ARG A 269 -0.33 4.63 18.31
C ARG A 269 0.44 3.31 18.48
N ALA A 270 -0.05 2.23 17.90
CA ALA A 270 0.63 0.95 17.91
C ALA A 270 1.99 1.02 17.19
N GLY A 271 2.18 2.04 16.34
CA GLY A 271 3.36 2.22 15.52
C GLY A 271 3.30 1.41 14.23
N ASN A 272 4.16 1.79 13.29
CA ASN A 272 4.19 1.16 11.96
C ASN A 272 5.65 1.00 11.51
N VAL A 273 6.39 0.19 12.26
CA VAL A 273 7.82 -0.09 12.07
C VAL A 273 8.07 -1.59 11.96
N SER A 274 9.24 -1.98 11.45
CA SER A 274 9.62 -3.39 11.35
C SER A 274 9.67 -4.07 12.72
N THR A 275 9.20 -5.31 12.77
CA THR A 275 9.26 -6.21 13.93
C THR A 275 10.39 -7.23 13.81
N GLY A 276 11.13 -7.24 12.68
CA GLY A 276 12.28 -8.10 12.45
C GLY A 276 12.04 -9.27 11.50
N LEU A 277 10.88 -9.36 10.85
CA LEU A 277 10.66 -10.30 9.75
C LEU A 277 11.53 -9.93 8.53
N PRO A 278 11.75 -10.88 7.59
CA PRO A 278 12.46 -10.59 6.35
C PRO A 278 11.82 -9.40 5.62
N GLY A 279 12.63 -8.44 5.20
CA GLY A 279 12.17 -7.19 4.59
C GLY A 279 12.44 -7.09 3.07
N LEU A 280 12.41 -5.88 2.54
CA LEU A 280 12.60 -5.56 1.11
C LEU A 280 13.88 -6.17 0.52
N LYS A 281 14.97 -6.19 1.29
CA LYS A 281 16.24 -6.81 0.84
C LYS A 281 16.07 -8.28 0.48
N ALA A 282 15.29 -9.04 1.26
CA ALA A 282 15.00 -10.45 0.97
C ALA A 282 14.14 -10.63 -0.28
N LEU A 283 13.37 -9.61 -0.64
CA LEU A 283 12.60 -9.53 -1.88
C LEU A 283 13.41 -8.97 -3.05
N GLY A 284 14.73 -8.73 -2.88
CA GLY A 284 15.61 -8.20 -3.92
C GLY A 284 15.41 -6.70 -4.20
N VAL A 285 14.87 -5.95 -3.26
CA VAL A 285 14.58 -4.51 -3.43
C VAL A 285 15.43 -3.69 -2.45
N THR A 286 16.02 -2.61 -2.97
CA THR A 286 16.70 -1.60 -2.15
C THR A 286 15.73 -0.48 -1.82
N ALA A 287 15.41 -0.32 -0.54
CA ALA A 287 14.47 0.68 -0.07
C ALA A 287 14.98 2.11 -0.31
N ARG A 288 14.10 2.97 -0.82
CA ARG A 288 14.37 4.39 -1.10
C ARG A 288 13.80 5.28 0.01
N PRO A 289 14.58 6.23 0.57
CA PRO A 289 14.11 7.08 1.66
C PRO A 289 13.11 8.14 1.19
N LEU A 290 12.23 8.58 2.10
CA LEU A 290 11.25 9.64 1.87
C LEU A 290 11.94 10.96 1.46
N SER A 291 13.08 11.25 2.05
CA SER A 291 13.88 12.47 1.78
C SER A 291 14.26 12.63 0.30
N LEU A 292 14.42 11.52 -0.43
CA LEU A 292 14.76 11.56 -1.85
C LEU A 292 13.67 12.20 -2.73
N PHE A 293 12.42 12.17 -2.29
CA PHE A 293 11.27 12.56 -3.10
C PHE A 293 10.54 13.80 -2.59
N LEU A 294 10.59 14.03 -1.29
CA LEU A 294 9.73 14.98 -0.61
C LEU A 294 9.88 16.41 -1.16
N ASP A 295 11.10 16.86 -1.35
CA ASP A 295 11.37 18.21 -1.89
C ASP A 295 10.73 18.44 -3.27
N ARG A 296 10.77 17.42 -4.14
CA ARG A 296 10.22 17.50 -5.50
C ARG A 296 8.70 17.52 -5.48
N TRP A 297 8.08 16.68 -4.65
CA TRP A 297 6.63 16.55 -4.63
C TRP A 297 5.96 17.69 -3.89
N MET A 298 6.63 18.29 -2.90
CA MET A 298 6.11 19.41 -2.14
C MET A 298 6.17 20.76 -2.88
N VAL A 299 6.79 20.83 -4.05
CA VAL A 299 6.86 22.06 -4.87
C VAL A 299 5.48 22.65 -5.14
N ARG A 300 4.48 21.81 -5.42
CA ARG A 300 3.10 22.25 -5.71
C ARG A 300 2.39 22.92 -4.52
N PHE A 301 2.85 22.63 -3.30
CA PHE A 301 2.30 23.19 -2.05
C PHE A 301 3.05 24.46 -1.61
N ARG A 302 4.16 24.82 -2.27
CA ARG A 302 4.90 26.07 -1.99
C ARG A 302 4.11 27.29 -2.44
N LYS A 303 4.20 28.40 -1.68
CA LYS A 303 3.47 29.64 -1.97
C LYS A 303 3.68 30.16 -3.40
N HIS A 304 4.90 30.01 -3.94
CA HIS A 304 5.29 30.46 -5.28
C HIS A 304 5.71 29.29 -6.18
N GLY A 305 5.28 28.07 -5.87
CA GLY A 305 5.66 26.86 -6.60
C GLY A 305 7.19 26.69 -6.70
N ARG A 306 7.67 26.32 -7.90
CA ARG A 306 9.11 26.16 -8.16
C ARG A 306 9.91 27.47 -8.15
N PHE A 307 9.26 28.61 -8.22
CA PHE A 307 9.91 29.92 -8.21
C PHE A 307 10.10 30.50 -6.82
N GLY A 308 9.60 29.83 -5.76
CA GLY A 308 9.86 30.18 -4.38
C GLY A 308 11.32 29.86 -4.03
N GLN A 309 12.09 30.87 -3.60
CA GLN A 309 13.44 30.63 -3.11
C GLN A 309 13.37 29.79 -1.82
N ARG A 310 14.18 28.73 -1.75
CA ARG A 310 14.54 28.08 -0.49
C ARG A 310 15.30 29.12 0.32
N LYS A 311 14.75 29.64 1.44
CA LYS A 311 15.58 30.32 2.42
C LYS A 311 16.58 29.28 2.92
N ALA A 312 17.87 29.50 2.63
CA ALA A 312 18.94 28.74 3.27
C ALA A 312 18.72 28.83 4.80
N ALA A 313 18.69 27.68 5.46
CA ALA A 313 18.66 27.58 6.91
C ALA A 313 20.02 27.94 7.46
#